data_254f1ae31d9dee9e5245fd2a192c7123
#
_entry.id   254f1ae31d9dee9e5245fd2a192c7123
#
_cell.length_a   1.000
_cell.length_b   1.000
_cell.length_c   1.000
_cell.angle_alpha   90.00
_cell.angle_beta   90.00
_cell.angle_gamma   90.00
#
_symmetry.space_group_name_H-M   'P 1'
#
loop_
_entity.id
_entity.type
_entity.pdbx_description
1 polymer ?
#
loop_
_entity_poly.entity_id
_entity_poly.type
_entity_poly.pdbx_seq_one_letter_code
_entity_poly.pdbx_strand_id
1 'polypeptide(L)'
;MKQKGDTEYYQSKEDRAKLDGMYECILCASCMTSCPSYWWNPEYYLGPAVLMQAYRWIADSRDQFTEERLAWVNDTMKLYRCHGIMNCTACCPKGLDPAKAIVHLKEQVGETYKDGWKSMMTDEINKNKDRESGLMYC
;
A
#
# COMPACT_ATOMS: atom_id res chain seq x y z
N MET A 1 -5.03 16.23 5.65
CA MET A 1 -3.74 16.79 5.18
C MET A 1 -3.97 18.15 4.57
N LYS A 2 -3.23 19.18 4.97
CA LYS A 2 -3.34 20.52 4.37
C LYS A 2 -2.25 20.66 3.32
N GLN A 3 -2.59 21.04 2.10
CA GLN A 3 -1.63 21.39 1.06
C GLN A 3 -0.81 22.61 1.50
N LYS A 4 0.47 22.59 1.24
CA LYS A 4 1.40 23.63 1.60
C LYS A 4 1.63 24.54 0.36
N GLY A 5 0.93 25.68 0.28
CA GLY A 5 1.20 26.72 -0.70
C GLY A 5 -0.07 27.29 -1.38
N ASP A 6 0.01 28.55 -1.75
CA ASP A 6 -1.04 29.31 -2.48
C ASP A 6 -0.88 29.24 -4.00
N THR A 7 -0.02 28.35 -4.52
CA THR A 7 0.32 28.26 -5.94
C THR A 7 -0.26 27.03 -6.58
N GLU A 8 -0.63 27.12 -7.86
CA GLU A 8 -1.09 26.00 -8.68
C GLU A 8 0.04 24.99 -8.90
N TYR A 9 -0.27 23.69 -8.77
CA TYR A 9 0.67 22.61 -9.02
C TYR A 9 0.56 22.14 -10.47
N TYR A 10 1.60 22.41 -11.26
CA TYR A 10 1.70 21.94 -12.64
C TYR A 10 2.11 20.48 -12.69
N GLN A 11 1.59 19.75 -13.68
CA GLN A 11 1.92 18.36 -13.94
C GLN A 11 2.26 18.17 -15.42
N SER A 12 3.34 17.48 -15.72
CA SER A 12 3.69 17.10 -17.11
C SER A 12 2.73 16.04 -17.65
N LYS A 13 2.68 15.89 -18.97
CA LYS A 13 1.86 14.83 -19.61
C LYS A 13 2.38 13.44 -19.24
N GLU A 14 3.69 13.30 -19.12
CA GLU A 14 4.39 12.07 -18.75
C GLU A 14 4.04 11.68 -17.29
N ASP A 15 4.05 12.64 -16.38
CA ASP A 15 3.65 12.39 -14.99
C ASP A 15 2.16 12.07 -14.85
N ARG A 16 1.32 12.74 -15.65
CA ARG A 16 -0.11 12.44 -15.70
C ARG A 16 -0.35 11.00 -16.20
N ALA A 17 0.41 10.52 -17.19
CA ALA A 17 0.28 9.19 -17.75
C ALA A 17 0.60 8.08 -16.73
N LYS A 18 1.40 8.36 -15.70
CA LYS A 18 1.67 7.42 -14.59
C LYS A 18 0.42 7.04 -13.79
N LEU A 19 -0.62 7.86 -13.83
CA LEU A 19 -1.88 7.62 -13.13
C LEU A 19 -2.86 6.77 -13.94
N ASP A 20 -2.60 6.55 -15.24
CA ASP A 20 -3.44 5.74 -16.11
C ASP A 20 -3.46 4.28 -15.62
N GLY A 21 -4.65 3.68 -15.63
CA GLY A 21 -4.86 2.35 -15.06
C GLY A 21 -5.12 2.34 -13.56
N MET A 22 -5.18 3.50 -12.90
CA MET A 22 -5.50 3.62 -11.47
C MET A 22 -6.65 4.58 -11.21
N TYR A 23 -6.66 5.75 -11.85
CA TYR A 23 -7.69 6.78 -11.60
C TYR A 23 -9.07 6.37 -12.12
N GLU A 24 -9.15 5.45 -13.07
CA GLU A 24 -10.40 4.93 -13.63
C GLU A 24 -11.16 3.98 -12.69
N CYS A 25 -10.59 3.70 -11.52
CA CYS A 25 -11.20 2.82 -10.53
C CYS A 25 -12.55 3.36 -10.04
N ILE A 26 -13.59 2.55 -10.18
CA ILE A 26 -14.97 2.89 -9.75
C ILE A 26 -15.27 2.49 -8.30
N LEU A 27 -14.28 2.06 -7.55
CA LEU A 27 -14.39 1.65 -6.14
C LEU A 27 -15.43 0.54 -5.87
N CYS A 28 -15.63 -0.39 -6.81
CA CYS A 28 -16.62 -1.47 -6.70
C CYS A 28 -16.25 -2.56 -5.69
N ALA A 29 -15.02 -2.56 -5.17
CA ALA A 29 -14.47 -3.53 -4.21
C ALA A 29 -14.40 -5.00 -4.68
N SER A 30 -14.67 -5.33 -5.94
CA SER A 30 -14.56 -6.70 -6.46
C SER A 30 -13.17 -7.32 -6.22
N CYS A 31 -12.11 -6.52 -6.32
CA CYS A 31 -10.74 -6.94 -6.03
C CYS A 31 -10.51 -7.25 -4.54
N MET A 32 -11.25 -6.61 -3.63
CA MET A 32 -11.19 -6.89 -2.20
C MET A 32 -11.84 -8.24 -1.88
N THR A 33 -13.06 -8.44 -2.39
CA THR A 33 -13.85 -9.66 -2.14
C THR A 33 -13.24 -10.90 -2.78
N SER A 34 -12.46 -10.77 -3.84
CA SER A 34 -11.78 -11.90 -4.51
C SER A 34 -10.40 -12.22 -3.94
N CYS A 35 -9.89 -11.44 -2.99
CA CYS A 35 -8.54 -11.58 -2.46
C CYS A 35 -8.50 -12.54 -1.26
N PRO A 36 -7.85 -13.73 -1.37
CA PRO A 36 -7.73 -14.66 -0.24
C PRO A 36 -7.02 -14.07 0.97
N SER A 37 -5.97 -13.27 0.76
CA SER A 37 -5.28 -12.59 1.86
C SER A 37 -6.19 -11.65 2.65
N TYR A 38 -7.15 -11.00 1.96
CA TYR A 38 -8.15 -10.17 2.61
C TYR A 38 -9.19 -11.01 3.37
N TRP A 39 -9.57 -12.17 2.87
CA TRP A 39 -10.50 -13.07 3.57
C TRP A 39 -9.98 -13.49 4.95
N TRP A 40 -8.67 -13.79 5.04
CA TRP A 40 -8.04 -14.28 6.27
C TRP A 40 -7.65 -13.18 7.26
N ASN A 41 -7.37 -11.97 6.77
CA ASN A 41 -6.87 -10.87 7.59
C ASN A 41 -7.59 -9.54 7.28
N PRO A 42 -8.93 -9.46 7.31
CA PRO A 42 -9.67 -8.27 6.91
C PRO A 42 -9.44 -7.07 7.83
N GLU A 43 -9.04 -7.31 9.08
CA GLU A 43 -8.81 -6.26 10.09
C GLU A 43 -7.47 -5.54 9.92
N TYR A 44 -6.47 -6.20 9.33
CA TYR A 44 -5.11 -5.68 9.25
C TYR A 44 -4.65 -5.42 7.82
N TYR A 45 -4.99 -6.30 6.89
CA TYR A 45 -4.59 -6.18 5.51
C TYR A 45 -5.41 -5.12 4.79
N LEU A 46 -4.74 -4.13 4.20
CA LEU A 46 -5.42 -3.03 3.52
C LEU A 46 -6.22 -3.47 2.29
N GLY A 47 -5.79 -4.55 1.65
CA GLY A 47 -6.43 -5.08 0.46
C GLY A 47 -6.08 -4.35 -0.85
N PRO A 48 -6.40 -4.98 -2.01
CA PRO A 48 -5.96 -4.49 -3.31
C PRO A 48 -6.49 -3.11 -3.68
N ALA A 49 -7.76 -2.81 -3.39
CA ALA A 49 -8.35 -1.52 -3.74
C ALA A 49 -7.67 -0.37 -3.00
N VAL A 50 -7.46 -0.51 -1.68
CA VAL A 50 -6.84 0.52 -0.86
C VAL A 50 -5.38 0.72 -1.24
N LEU A 51 -4.63 -0.37 -1.47
CA LEU A 51 -3.22 -0.30 -1.87
C LEU A 51 -3.04 0.32 -3.25
N MET A 52 -3.91 0.00 -4.23
CA MET A 52 -3.89 0.64 -5.55
C MET A 52 -4.19 2.14 -5.44
N GLN A 53 -5.17 2.54 -4.63
CA GLN A 53 -5.47 3.96 -4.42
C GLN A 53 -4.36 4.68 -3.66
N ALA A 54 -3.72 4.04 -2.70
CA ALA A 54 -2.54 4.59 -2.04
C ALA A 54 -1.41 4.86 -3.04
N TYR A 55 -1.11 3.88 -3.91
CA TYR A 55 -0.11 4.05 -4.96
C TYR A 55 -0.48 5.15 -5.95
N ARG A 56 -1.76 5.26 -6.34
CA ARG A 56 -2.24 6.35 -7.20
C ARG A 56 -1.85 7.74 -6.66
N TRP A 57 -2.01 7.95 -5.36
CA TRP A 57 -1.62 9.21 -4.72
C TRP A 57 -0.10 9.38 -4.61
N ILE A 58 0.63 8.32 -4.33
CA ILE A 58 2.09 8.32 -4.24
C ILE A 58 2.73 8.59 -5.60
N ALA A 59 2.15 8.06 -6.68
CA ALA A 59 2.61 8.27 -8.05
C ALA A 59 2.28 9.66 -8.61
N ASP A 60 1.42 10.44 -7.95
CA ASP A 60 1.05 11.78 -8.40
C ASP A 60 2.16 12.78 -8.04
N SER A 61 2.80 13.36 -9.05
CA SER A 61 3.87 14.35 -8.89
C SER A 61 3.46 15.61 -8.11
N ARG A 62 2.16 15.84 -7.95
CA ARG A 62 1.60 16.97 -7.19
C ARG A 62 1.41 16.66 -5.71
N ASP A 63 1.57 15.39 -5.30
CA ASP A 63 1.44 14.98 -3.90
C ASP A 63 2.67 15.44 -3.09
N GLN A 64 2.43 16.06 -1.95
CA GLN A 64 3.49 16.55 -1.04
C GLN A 64 3.67 15.64 0.19
N PHE A 65 2.90 14.58 0.29
CA PHE A 65 2.84 13.70 1.46
C PHE A 65 3.28 12.28 1.15
N THR A 66 4.09 12.10 0.11
CA THR A 66 4.55 10.80 -0.37
C THR A 66 5.23 9.98 0.74
N GLU A 67 6.12 10.61 1.53
CA GLU A 67 6.82 9.95 2.64
C GLU A 67 5.86 9.47 3.74
N GLU A 68 4.89 10.31 4.13
CA GLU A 68 3.88 9.92 5.11
C GLU A 68 3.02 8.75 4.62
N ARG A 69 2.65 8.75 3.33
CA ARG A 69 1.88 7.67 2.72
C ARG A 69 2.66 6.38 2.67
N LEU A 70 3.94 6.44 2.29
CA LEU A 70 4.84 5.28 2.28
C LEU A 70 5.03 4.72 3.69
N ALA A 71 5.27 5.58 4.68
CA ALA A 71 5.37 5.17 6.08
C ALA A 71 4.08 4.49 6.59
N TRP A 72 2.92 5.01 6.20
CA TRP A 72 1.63 4.46 6.62
C TRP A 72 1.35 3.06 6.05
N VAL A 73 1.74 2.80 4.80
CA VAL A 73 1.54 1.49 4.15
C VAL A 73 2.65 0.49 4.49
N ASN A 74 3.83 0.97 4.91
CA ASN A 74 5.00 0.15 5.20
C ASN A 74 4.82 -0.63 6.52
N ASP A 75 4.08 -1.71 6.45
CA ASP A 75 3.78 -2.58 7.59
C ASP A 75 3.59 -4.01 7.09
N THR A 76 4.06 -4.98 7.88
CA THR A 76 4.02 -6.41 7.57
C THR A 76 2.61 -6.90 7.28
N MET A 77 1.63 -6.43 8.03
CA MET A 77 0.23 -6.83 7.88
C MET A 77 -0.51 -6.01 6.83
N LYS A 78 -0.16 -4.74 6.62
CA LYS A 78 -0.85 -3.85 5.70
C LYS A 78 -0.49 -4.10 4.23
N LEU A 79 0.80 -4.01 3.88
CA LEU A 79 1.28 -4.13 2.49
C LEU A 79 1.74 -5.55 2.16
N TYR A 80 2.54 -6.13 3.06
CA TYR A 80 3.28 -7.35 2.74
C TYR A 80 2.44 -8.63 2.84
N ARG A 81 1.18 -8.56 3.25
CA ARG A 81 0.22 -9.67 3.15
C ARG A 81 -0.28 -9.93 1.72
N CYS A 82 0.08 -9.09 0.77
CA CYS A 82 -0.11 -9.39 -0.64
C CYS A 82 0.89 -10.46 -1.10
N HIS A 83 0.39 -11.63 -1.48
CA HIS A 83 1.19 -12.78 -1.96
C HIS A 83 1.17 -12.93 -3.48
N GLY A 84 0.65 -11.94 -4.22
CA GLY A 84 0.68 -11.96 -5.68
C GLY A 84 -0.25 -13.01 -6.33
N ILE A 85 -1.39 -13.33 -5.71
CA ILE A 85 -2.34 -14.34 -6.21
C ILE A 85 -3.02 -13.90 -7.52
N MET A 86 -3.05 -12.60 -7.82
CA MET A 86 -3.57 -11.98 -9.05
C MET A 86 -5.10 -12.04 -9.26
N ASN A 87 -5.88 -12.57 -8.33
CA ASN A 87 -7.35 -12.57 -8.41
C ASN A 87 -7.91 -11.15 -8.56
N CYS A 88 -7.30 -10.17 -7.90
CA CYS A 88 -7.71 -8.77 -7.96
C CYS A 88 -7.64 -8.17 -9.37
N THR A 89 -6.66 -8.57 -10.16
CA THR A 89 -6.54 -8.15 -11.57
C THR A 89 -7.55 -8.88 -12.44
N ALA A 90 -7.73 -10.19 -12.21
CA ALA A 90 -8.64 -11.01 -13.00
C ALA A 90 -10.13 -10.61 -12.82
N CYS A 91 -10.53 -10.17 -11.64
CA CYS A 91 -11.93 -9.83 -11.34
C CYS A 91 -12.29 -8.37 -11.62
N CYS A 92 -11.34 -7.52 -12.00
CA CYS A 92 -11.60 -6.10 -12.17
C CYS A 92 -12.51 -5.82 -13.38
N PRO A 93 -13.72 -5.24 -13.18
CA PRO A 93 -14.66 -4.97 -14.28
C PRO A 93 -14.16 -3.85 -15.21
N LYS A 94 -13.23 -3.02 -14.75
CA LYS A 94 -12.60 -1.97 -15.55
C LYS A 94 -11.31 -2.42 -16.24
N GLY A 95 -10.88 -3.68 -16.04
CA GLY A 95 -9.64 -4.19 -16.62
C GLY A 95 -8.37 -3.54 -16.05
N LEU A 96 -8.45 -3.01 -14.82
CA LEU A 96 -7.30 -2.43 -14.15
C LEU A 96 -6.42 -3.51 -13.53
N ASP A 97 -5.18 -3.14 -13.21
CA ASP A 97 -4.21 -4.06 -12.60
C ASP A 97 -3.80 -3.61 -11.18
N PRO A 98 -4.60 -3.94 -10.15
CA PRO A 98 -4.23 -3.66 -8.76
C PRO A 98 -2.94 -4.37 -8.32
N ALA A 99 -2.67 -5.56 -8.84
CA ALA A 99 -1.49 -6.32 -8.48
C ALA A 99 -0.20 -5.61 -8.92
N LYS A 100 -0.17 -5.06 -10.13
CA LYS A 100 0.95 -4.26 -10.65
C LYS A 100 1.18 -3.02 -9.79
N ALA A 101 0.12 -2.31 -9.41
CA ALA A 101 0.22 -1.15 -8.53
C ALA A 101 0.83 -1.51 -7.16
N ILE A 102 0.45 -2.67 -6.60
CA ILE A 102 1.02 -3.17 -5.33
C ILE A 102 2.50 -3.53 -5.48
N VAL A 103 2.91 -4.12 -6.60
CA VAL A 103 4.32 -4.41 -6.86
C VAL A 103 5.14 -3.13 -6.87
N HIS A 104 4.74 -2.12 -7.63
CA HIS A 104 5.42 -0.83 -7.65
C HIS A 104 5.43 -0.13 -6.29
N LEU A 105 4.35 -0.27 -5.50
CA LEU A 105 4.32 0.25 -4.15
C LEU A 105 5.35 -0.44 -3.25
N LYS A 106 5.50 -1.76 -3.36
CA LYS A 106 6.54 -2.52 -2.63
C LYS A 106 7.96 -2.11 -3.04
N GLU A 107 8.18 -1.89 -4.34
CA GLU A 107 9.46 -1.42 -4.87
C GLU A 107 9.82 -0.05 -4.28
N GLN A 108 8.89 0.92 -4.30
CA GLN A 108 9.12 2.25 -3.75
C GLN A 108 9.38 2.23 -2.24
N VAL A 109 8.61 1.45 -1.49
CA VAL A 109 8.86 1.26 -0.05
C VAL A 109 10.24 0.65 0.17
N GLY A 110 10.61 -0.39 -0.61
CA GLY A 110 11.93 -1.02 -0.53
C GLY A 110 13.07 -0.08 -0.87
N GLU A 111 12.91 0.83 -1.83
CA GLU A 111 13.91 1.83 -2.19
C GLU A 111 14.06 2.90 -1.11
N THR A 112 12.95 3.37 -0.55
CA THR A 112 12.94 4.43 0.47
C THR A 112 13.49 3.93 1.82
N TYR A 113 13.20 2.67 2.17
CA TYR A 113 13.54 2.08 3.47
C TYR A 113 14.54 0.93 3.35
N LYS A 114 15.56 1.05 2.46
CA LYS A 114 16.59 0.01 2.24
C LYS A 114 17.23 -0.53 3.53
N ASP A 115 17.34 0.30 4.55
CA ASP A 115 17.86 -0.06 5.87
C ASP A 115 16.74 -0.23 6.94
N GLY A 116 15.56 0.31 6.71
CA GLY A 116 14.46 0.35 7.69
C GLY A 116 13.69 -0.96 7.84
N TRP A 117 13.66 -1.80 6.82
CA TRP A 117 13.02 -3.11 6.89
C TRP A 117 13.70 -4.05 7.92
N LYS A 118 15.03 -3.96 8.06
CA LYS A 118 15.77 -4.70 9.10
C LYS A 118 15.45 -4.18 10.51
N SER A 119 15.28 -2.87 10.66
CA SER A 119 14.89 -2.24 11.93
C SER A 119 13.47 -2.63 12.34
N MET A 120 12.51 -2.60 11.41
CA MET A 120 11.12 -2.98 11.71
C MET A 120 10.97 -4.45 12.12
N MET A 121 11.69 -5.37 11.47
CA MET A 121 11.68 -6.78 11.88
C MET A 121 12.26 -6.98 13.28
N THR A 122 13.33 -6.25 13.64
CA THR A 122 13.88 -6.30 14.99
C THR A 122 12.92 -5.74 16.04
N ASP A 123 12.20 -4.69 15.72
CA ASP A 123 11.23 -4.09 16.63
C ASP A 123 9.98 -4.98 16.84
N GLU A 124 9.48 -5.65 15.78
CA GLU A 124 8.39 -6.61 15.90
C GLU A 124 8.81 -7.88 16.65
N ILE A 125 10.01 -8.38 16.40
CA ILE A 125 10.57 -9.52 17.13
C ILE A 125 10.72 -9.18 18.62
N ASN A 126 11.19 -7.97 18.93
CA ASN A 126 11.34 -7.52 20.31
C ASN A 126 9.96 -7.35 20.99
N LYS A 127 8.97 -6.75 20.31
CA LYS A 127 7.60 -6.63 20.83
C LYS A 127 6.93 -7.98 21.08
N ASN A 128 7.16 -8.97 20.22
CA ASN A 128 6.65 -10.32 20.44
C ASN A 128 7.35 -11.03 21.60
N LYS A 129 8.64 -10.82 21.77
CA LYS A 129 9.41 -11.37 22.89
C LYS A 129 8.96 -10.79 24.23
N ASP A 130 8.62 -9.50 24.27
CA ASP A 130 8.07 -8.85 25.47
C ASP A 130 6.64 -9.33 25.78
N ARG A 131 5.83 -9.69 24.79
CA ARG A 131 4.51 -10.31 24.97
C ARG A 131 4.59 -11.74 25.48
N GLU A 132 5.55 -12.53 24.98
CA GLU A 132 5.77 -13.91 25.47
C GLU A 132 6.34 -13.92 26.89
N SER A 133 7.21 -12.98 27.24
CA SER A 133 7.73 -12.83 28.61
C SER A 133 6.69 -12.36 29.61
N GLY A 134 5.66 -11.62 29.17
CA GLY A 134 4.53 -11.18 29.99
C GLY A 134 3.46 -12.24 30.26
N LEU A 135 3.45 -13.34 29.50
CA LEU A 135 2.50 -14.46 29.66
C LEU A 135 2.96 -15.55 30.65
N MET A 136 4.11 -15.36 31.28
CA MET A 136 4.70 -16.36 32.20
C MET A 136 4.27 -16.18 33.67
N TYR A 137 3.31 -15.30 33.96
CA TYR A 137 2.73 -15.14 35.29
C TYR A 137 1.20 -15.02 35.22
N CYS A 138 0.53 -16.13 34.95
CA CYS A 138 -0.83 -16.42 35.40
C CYS A 138 -1.00 -17.92 35.59
#